data_b22d2584ed4d93b96c121aac0f299347
#
_entry.id   b22d2584ed4d93b96c121aac0f299347
#
_cell.length_a   1.000
_cell.length_b   1.000
_cell.length_c   1.000
_cell.angle_alpha   90.00
_cell.angle_beta   90.00
_cell.angle_gamma   90.00
#
_symmetry.space_group_name_H-M   'P 1'
#
loop_
_entity.id
_entity.type
_entity.pdbx_description
1 polymer ?
#
loop_
_entity_poly.entity_id
_entity_poly.type
_entity_poly.pdbx_seq_one_letter_code
_entity_poly.pdbx_strand_id
1 'polypeptide(L)'
;SAHSTSLNHHGGFIDARFRNGVAAEADIWRGQYSASHLNTNPFYLQDTFTKTRLTLNLAFRYDMQDDSAQAAAVPQNPFFPTLMPAVNFQGADAGVTWKDFSPRVGMTYDLSGDGKNIVSSSFSTYYGQMGPGGLSSQLAATGAVFVRYPWTDTNGDEFVQASEVNTSVPFLQKSGAYDPANPTS
;
A
#
# COMPACT_ATOMS: atom_id res chain seq x y z
N SER A 1 -8.75 23.84 23.21
CA SER A 1 -9.82 22.87 23.57
C SER A 1 -9.61 21.59 22.81
N ALA A 2 -9.33 20.50 23.54
CA ALA A 2 -9.18 19.19 22.94
C ALA A 2 -10.55 18.71 22.46
N HIS A 3 -10.72 18.53 21.14
CA HIS A 3 -11.91 17.90 20.61
C HIS A 3 -11.77 16.38 20.79
N SER A 4 -12.58 15.81 21.66
CA SER A 4 -12.70 14.35 21.79
C SER A 4 -13.50 13.83 20.60
N THR A 5 -12.90 12.93 19.82
CA THR A 5 -13.61 12.19 18.76
C THR A 5 -13.66 10.72 19.19
N SER A 6 -14.85 10.15 19.28
CA SER A 6 -15.05 8.71 19.45
C SER A 6 -15.58 8.09 18.15
N LEU A 7 -15.30 6.81 17.95
CA LEU A 7 -15.70 6.05 16.77
C LEU A 7 -16.47 4.81 17.22
N ASN A 8 -17.62 4.59 16.62
CA ASN A 8 -18.38 3.35 16.71
C ASN A 8 -18.38 2.65 15.34
N HIS A 9 -17.92 1.40 15.30
CA HIS A 9 -17.83 0.61 14.07
C HIS A 9 -19.07 -0.28 13.93
N HIS A 10 -19.77 -0.17 12.82
CA HIS A 10 -20.95 -0.96 12.51
C HIS A 10 -20.65 -1.95 11.38
N GLY A 11 -20.31 -3.20 11.75
CA GLY A 11 -20.10 -4.30 10.79
C GLY A 11 -19.00 -4.09 9.77
N GLY A 12 -18.08 -3.15 9.99
CA GLY A 12 -17.01 -2.81 9.05
C GLY A 12 -17.44 -1.97 7.83
N PHE A 13 -18.69 -1.53 7.79
CA PHE A 13 -19.23 -0.73 6.67
C PHE A 13 -19.54 0.71 7.01
N ILE A 14 -19.66 1.05 8.29
CA ILE A 14 -19.97 2.40 8.76
C ILE A 14 -19.17 2.68 10.03
N ASP A 15 -18.55 3.86 10.09
CA ASP A 15 -17.94 4.40 11.29
C ASP A 15 -18.71 5.65 11.71
N ALA A 16 -19.45 5.56 12.80
CA ALA A 16 -20.11 6.69 13.43
C ALA A 16 -19.09 7.55 14.19
N ARG A 17 -19.07 8.84 13.92
CA ARG A 17 -18.16 9.79 14.56
C ARG A 17 -18.94 10.74 15.46
N PHE A 18 -18.50 10.82 16.71
CA PHE A 18 -19.05 11.73 17.70
C PHE A 18 -18.03 12.83 18.00
N ARG A 19 -18.51 14.05 18.08
CA ARG A 19 -17.73 15.20 18.54
C ARG A 19 -18.28 15.68 19.88
N ASN A 20 -17.48 15.58 20.92
CA ASN A 20 -17.89 15.90 22.30
C ASN A 20 -19.18 15.14 22.74
N GLY A 21 -19.29 13.86 22.34
CA GLY A 21 -20.44 13.04 22.67
C GLY A 21 -21.69 13.29 21.83
N VAL A 22 -21.61 14.12 20.79
CA VAL A 22 -22.75 14.41 19.89
C VAL A 22 -22.44 13.78 18.53
N ALA A 23 -23.42 13.10 17.95
CA ALA A 23 -23.39 12.58 16.60
C ALA A 23 -23.05 13.70 15.61
N ALA A 24 -22.07 13.48 14.73
CA ALA A 24 -21.55 14.52 13.85
C ALA A 24 -21.35 14.07 12.41
N GLU A 25 -20.64 12.96 12.21
CA GLU A 25 -20.21 12.49 10.88
C GLU A 25 -20.30 10.98 10.81
N ALA A 26 -20.55 10.44 9.63
CA ALA A 26 -20.48 9.01 9.36
C ALA A 26 -19.53 8.75 8.18
N ASP A 27 -18.57 7.85 8.37
CA ASP A 27 -17.75 7.29 7.29
C ASP A 27 -18.45 6.04 6.74
N ILE A 28 -18.82 6.11 5.49
CA ILE A 28 -19.51 5.03 4.79
C ILE A 28 -18.46 4.31 3.95
N TRP A 29 -18.19 3.06 4.27
CA TRP A 29 -17.18 2.23 3.63
C TRP A 29 -17.79 1.28 2.60
N ARG A 30 -17.07 1.01 1.55
CA ARG A 30 -17.31 -0.14 0.68
C ARG A 30 -16.56 -1.34 1.25
N GLY A 31 -17.09 -2.56 1.04
CA GLY A 31 -16.31 -3.78 1.23
C GLY A 31 -14.99 -3.69 0.49
N GLN A 32 -13.92 -4.23 1.07
CA GLN A 32 -12.59 -4.16 0.46
C GLN A 32 -12.02 -5.55 0.27
N TYR A 33 -11.35 -5.74 -0.84
CA TYR A 33 -10.48 -6.88 -1.09
C TYR A 33 -9.43 -6.46 -2.11
N SER A 34 -8.17 -6.67 -1.81
CA SER A 34 -7.10 -6.48 -2.78
C SER A 34 -6.14 -7.65 -2.74
N ALA A 35 -5.80 -8.15 -3.91
CA ALA A 35 -4.77 -9.14 -4.10
C ALA A 35 -3.79 -8.61 -5.15
N SER A 36 -2.51 -8.83 -4.91
CA SER A 36 -1.45 -8.47 -5.84
C SER A 36 -0.57 -9.66 -6.12
N HIS A 37 0.04 -9.64 -7.29
CA HIS A 37 1.03 -10.61 -7.69
C HIS A 37 2.33 -9.88 -8.01
N LEU A 38 3.37 -10.19 -7.25
CA LEU A 38 4.72 -9.68 -7.45
C LEU A 38 5.60 -10.79 -8.00
N ASN A 39 6.12 -10.61 -9.21
CA ASN A 39 7.16 -11.45 -9.77
C ASN A 39 8.52 -10.85 -9.47
N THR A 40 9.44 -11.67 -9.01
CA THR A 40 10.83 -11.28 -8.82
C THR A 40 11.73 -12.34 -9.39
N ASN A 41 12.56 -11.97 -10.37
CA ASN A 41 13.51 -12.84 -11.04
C ASN A 41 14.93 -12.33 -10.77
N PRO A 42 15.60 -12.80 -9.70
CA PRO A 42 16.95 -12.40 -9.37
C PRO A 42 17.97 -13.25 -10.11
N PHE A 43 19.02 -12.62 -10.60
CA PHE A 43 20.25 -13.25 -11.07
C PHE A 43 21.42 -12.75 -10.24
N TYR A 44 22.30 -13.64 -9.80
CA TYR A 44 23.43 -13.30 -8.96
C TYR A 44 24.67 -14.07 -9.39
N LEU A 45 25.81 -13.36 -9.47
CA LEU A 45 27.12 -13.94 -9.69
C LEU A 45 28.13 -13.32 -8.73
N GLN A 46 29.00 -14.14 -8.19
CA GLN A 46 30.10 -13.70 -7.33
C GLN A 46 31.36 -14.53 -7.60
N ASP A 47 32.50 -13.85 -7.51
CA ASP A 47 33.80 -14.50 -7.56
C ASP A 47 34.78 -13.82 -6.61
N THR A 48 35.78 -14.59 -6.15
CA THR A 48 36.84 -14.10 -5.29
C THR A 48 38.19 -14.49 -5.92
N PHE A 49 38.93 -13.46 -6.28
CA PHE A 49 40.27 -13.63 -6.86
C PHE A 49 41.31 -13.25 -5.81
N THR A 50 42.26 -14.19 -5.54
CA THR A 50 43.37 -13.93 -4.61
C THR A 50 44.68 -14.20 -5.32
N LYS A 51 45.57 -13.23 -5.31
CA LYS A 51 46.92 -13.35 -5.83
C LYS A 51 47.92 -12.67 -4.90
N THR A 52 48.84 -13.44 -4.34
CA THR A 52 49.93 -13.01 -3.45
C THR A 52 49.36 -12.18 -2.24
N ARG A 53 49.30 -10.85 -2.39
CA ARG A 53 48.91 -9.91 -1.35
C ARG A 53 47.56 -9.25 -1.63
N LEU A 54 46.96 -9.51 -2.77
CA LEU A 54 45.72 -8.90 -3.23
C LEU A 54 44.58 -9.92 -3.20
N THR A 55 43.52 -9.57 -2.56
CA THR A 55 42.22 -10.26 -2.67
C THR A 55 41.18 -9.31 -3.22
N LEU A 56 40.51 -9.73 -4.29
CA LEU A 56 39.40 -9.02 -4.92
C LEU A 56 38.13 -9.87 -4.75
N ASN A 57 37.07 -9.25 -4.24
CA ASN A 57 35.74 -9.83 -4.22
C ASN A 57 34.89 -9.08 -5.22
N LEU A 58 34.38 -9.76 -6.22
CA LEU A 58 33.57 -9.20 -7.28
C LEU A 58 32.21 -9.90 -7.26
N ALA A 59 31.14 -9.14 -7.18
CA ALA A 59 29.79 -9.66 -7.27
C ALA A 59 28.89 -8.69 -8.02
N PHE A 60 27.88 -9.21 -8.67
CA PHE A 60 26.76 -8.42 -9.13
C PHE A 60 25.45 -9.20 -8.95
N ARG A 61 24.41 -8.45 -8.75
CA ARG A 61 23.04 -8.93 -8.74
C ARG A 61 22.23 -8.12 -9.74
N TYR A 62 21.40 -8.81 -10.49
CA TYR A 62 20.44 -8.22 -11.40
C TYR A 62 19.06 -8.71 -11.02
N ASP A 63 18.16 -7.79 -10.70
CA ASP A 63 16.78 -8.09 -10.33
C ASP A 63 15.84 -7.55 -11.39
N MET A 64 14.88 -8.37 -11.80
CA MET A 64 13.71 -7.94 -12.56
C MET A 64 12.47 -8.13 -11.68
N GLN A 65 11.69 -7.08 -11.52
CA GLN A 65 10.48 -7.09 -10.69
C GLN A 65 9.32 -6.47 -11.47
N ASP A 66 8.17 -7.10 -11.44
CA ASP A 66 6.90 -6.59 -11.96
C ASP A 66 5.77 -6.88 -10.96
N ASP A 67 4.78 -5.99 -10.93
CA ASP A 67 3.67 -6.03 -9.98
C ASP A 67 2.35 -5.85 -10.72
N SER A 68 1.33 -6.64 -10.36
CA SER A 68 -0.01 -6.57 -10.93
C SER A 68 -1.08 -6.71 -9.86
N ALA A 69 -2.18 -5.98 -10.03
CA ALA A 69 -3.39 -6.14 -9.24
C ALA A 69 -4.22 -7.29 -9.83
N GLN A 70 -4.61 -8.22 -8.96
CA GLN A 70 -5.42 -9.37 -9.37
C GLN A 70 -6.90 -8.99 -9.50
N ALA A 71 -7.63 -9.75 -10.33
CA ALA A 71 -9.07 -9.64 -10.43
C ALA A 71 -9.73 -9.89 -9.06
N ALA A 72 -10.70 -9.05 -8.72
CA ALA A 72 -11.37 -9.10 -7.43
C ALA A 72 -12.80 -8.56 -7.54
N ALA A 73 -13.68 -9.03 -6.67
CA ALA A 73 -15.03 -8.51 -6.54
C ALA A 73 -15.31 -8.17 -5.07
N VAL A 74 -15.96 -7.05 -4.85
CA VAL A 74 -16.42 -6.64 -3.52
C VAL A 74 -17.91 -6.34 -3.54
N PRO A 75 -18.66 -6.75 -2.49
CA PRO A 75 -20.08 -6.50 -2.41
C PRO A 75 -20.38 -5.01 -2.19
N GLN A 76 -21.59 -4.61 -2.49
CA GLN A 76 -22.11 -3.31 -2.14
C GLN A 76 -22.18 -3.15 -0.63
N ASN A 77 -22.13 -1.90 -0.16
CA ASN A 77 -22.47 -1.59 1.21
C ASN A 77 -23.95 -1.93 1.48
N PRO A 78 -24.28 -2.74 2.48
CA PRO A 78 -25.66 -3.19 2.71
C PRO A 78 -26.61 -2.06 3.12
N PHE A 79 -26.09 -0.97 3.69
CA PHE A 79 -26.88 0.16 4.18
C PHE A 79 -26.96 1.30 3.16
N PHE A 80 -25.94 1.44 2.32
CA PHE A 80 -25.81 2.51 1.32
C PHE A 80 -25.44 1.94 -0.08
N PRO A 81 -26.27 1.06 -0.66
CA PRO A 81 -25.91 0.35 -1.89
C PRO A 81 -25.75 1.27 -3.11
N THR A 82 -26.48 2.37 -3.17
CA THR A 82 -26.36 3.36 -4.26
C THR A 82 -25.09 4.18 -4.16
N LEU A 83 -24.67 4.53 -2.94
CA LEU A 83 -23.48 5.32 -2.70
C LEU A 83 -22.22 4.46 -2.84
N MET A 84 -22.29 3.23 -2.36
CA MET A 84 -21.18 2.24 -2.37
C MET A 84 -21.66 0.94 -3.04
N PRO A 85 -21.83 0.93 -4.38
CA PRO A 85 -22.25 -0.26 -5.11
C PRO A 85 -21.19 -1.36 -5.10
N ALA A 86 -21.59 -2.56 -5.51
CA ALA A 86 -20.66 -3.65 -5.76
C ALA A 86 -19.69 -3.27 -6.89
N VAL A 87 -18.43 -3.68 -6.75
CA VAL A 87 -17.40 -3.47 -7.78
C VAL A 87 -16.81 -4.81 -8.18
N ASN A 88 -16.70 -5.00 -9.49
CA ASN A 88 -16.03 -6.15 -10.10
C ASN A 88 -14.82 -5.63 -10.90
N PHE A 89 -13.64 -5.80 -10.35
CA PHE A 89 -12.38 -5.38 -10.92
C PHE A 89 -11.74 -6.55 -11.68
N GLN A 90 -11.37 -6.32 -12.93
CA GLN A 90 -10.83 -7.38 -13.81
C GLN A 90 -9.32 -7.62 -13.61
N GLY A 91 -8.69 -6.87 -12.73
CA GLY A 91 -7.24 -6.84 -12.59
C GLY A 91 -6.59 -5.76 -13.46
N ALA A 92 -5.38 -5.39 -13.10
CA ALA A 92 -4.58 -4.45 -13.88
C ALA A 92 -3.09 -4.73 -13.69
N ASP A 93 -2.35 -4.62 -14.78
CA ASP A 93 -0.89 -4.62 -14.75
C ASP A 93 -0.40 -3.19 -14.50
N ALA A 94 0.61 -3.05 -13.65
CA ALA A 94 1.25 -1.77 -13.40
C ALA A 94 1.96 -1.21 -14.64
N GLY A 95 2.24 -2.06 -15.66
CA GLY A 95 2.89 -1.68 -16.91
C GLY A 95 4.36 -1.29 -16.74
N VAL A 96 4.94 -1.57 -15.58
CA VAL A 96 6.31 -1.22 -15.24
C VAL A 96 7.07 -2.47 -14.79
N THR A 97 8.22 -2.72 -15.44
CA THR A 97 9.18 -3.72 -14.98
C THR A 97 10.41 -2.99 -14.48
N TRP A 98 10.72 -3.15 -13.20
CA TRP A 98 11.95 -2.62 -12.60
C TRP A 98 13.11 -3.56 -12.93
N LYS A 99 14.24 -2.95 -13.28
CA LYS A 99 15.46 -3.66 -13.66
C LYS A 99 16.61 -3.04 -12.90
N ASP A 100 17.05 -3.72 -11.87
CA ASP A 100 18.04 -3.19 -10.93
C ASP A 100 19.35 -3.95 -11.04
N PHE A 101 20.44 -3.22 -11.24
CA PHE A 101 21.78 -3.77 -11.30
C PHE A 101 22.59 -3.35 -10.08
N SER A 102 22.98 -4.30 -9.23
CA SER A 102 23.64 -4.10 -7.95
C SER A 102 25.06 -4.65 -7.97
N PRO A 103 26.07 -3.87 -8.42
CA PRO A 103 27.46 -4.27 -8.36
C PRO A 103 27.99 -4.21 -6.92
N ARG A 104 28.91 -5.11 -6.60
CA ARG A 104 29.65 -5.15 -5.34
C ARG A 104 31.10 -5.48 -5.63
N VAL A 105 31.99 -4.61 -5.18
CA VAL A 105 33.42 -4.76 -5.36
C VAL A 105 34.10 -4.58 -4.02
N GLY A 106 34.91 -5.52 -3.61
CA GLY A 106 35.76 -5.43 -2.43
C GLY A 106 37.21 -5.70 -2.78
N MET A 107 38.12 -4.98 -2.19
CA MET A 107 39.56 -5.16 -2.33
C MET A 107 40.21 -5.21 -0.94
N THR A 108 41.10 -6.14 -0.77
CA THR A 108 41.98 -6.21 0.41
C THR A 108 43.41 -6.41 -0.07
N TYR A 109 44.33 -5.58 0.42
CA TYR A 109 45.72 -5.63 0.07
C TYR A 109 46.62 -5.63 1.33
N ASP A 110 47.49 -6.64 1.43
CA ASP A 110 48.49 -6.73 2.49
C ASP A 110 49.75 -5.96 2.07
N LEU A 111 49.96 -4.77 2.71
CA LEU A 111 51.08 -3.87 2.39
C LEU A 111 52.45 -4.47 2.69
N SER A 112 52.58 -5.14 3.81
CA SER A 112 53.85 -5.69 4.32
C SER A 112 54.07 -7.14 3.87
N GLY A 113 53.00 -7.87 3.54
CA GLY A 113 53.04 -9.27 3.17
C GLY A 113 53.17 -10.24 4.33
N ASP A 114 53.05 -9.71 5.57
CA ASP A 114 53.10 -10.47 6.82
C ASP A 114 51.75 -10.47 7.57
N GLY A 115 50.70 -9.90 6.96
CA GLY A 115 49.37 -9.80 7.50
C GLY A 115 49.16 -8.72 8.57
N LYS A 116 50.22 -7.90 8.86
CA LYS A 116 50.13 -6.89 9.93
C LYS A 116 49.58 -5.55 9.48
N ASN A 117 49.78 -5.20 8.19
CA ASN A 117 49.36 -3.95 7.60
C ASN A 117 48.44 -4.24 6.40
N ILE A 118 47.13 -4.19 6.63
CA ILE A 118 46.10 -4.51 5.63
C ILE A 118 45.30 -3.24 5.30
N VAL A 119 45.15 -2.98 4.01
CA VAL A 119 44.23 -1.94 3.49
C VAL A 119 43.05 -2.62 2.84
N SER A 120 41.85 -2.23 3.22
CA SER A 120 40.62 -2.74 2.63
C SER A 120 39.77 -1.59 2.12
N SER A 121 39.13 -1.81 0.96
CA SER A 121 38.14 -0.90 0.37
C SER A 121 36.98 -1.69 -0.21
N SER A 122 35.78 -1.13 -0.13
CA SER A 122 34.61 -1.75 -0.76
C SER A 122 33.66 -0.71 -1.32
N PHE A 123 33.00 -1.10 -2.42
CA PHE A 123 31.90 -0.37 -3.04
C PHE A 123 30.74 -1.32 -3.27
N SER A 124 29.52 -0.90 -2.90
CA SER A 124 28.32 -1.71 -3.10
C SER A 124 27.12 -0.82 -3.40
N THR A 125 26.31 -1.23 -4.36
CA THR A 125 25.01 -0.62 -4.61
C THR A 125 23.91 -1.60 -4.20
N TYR A 126 22.88 -1.07 -3.58
CA TYR A 126 21.72 -1.84 -3.16
C TYR A 126 20.43 -1.17 -3.65
N TYR A 127 19.54 -1.95 -4.20
CA TYR A 127 18.18 -1.52 -4.53
C TYR A 127 17.20 -2.22 -3.59
N GLY A 128 16.14 -1.49 -3.21
CA GLY A 128 15.08 -2.05 -2.40
C GLY A 128 14.24 -3.03 -3.20
N GLN A 129 13.90 -4.16 -2.62
CA GLN A 129 12.88 -5.03 -3.18
C GLN A 129 11.52 -4.37 -3.00
N MET A 130 10.69 -4.37 -4.03
CA MET A 130 9.31 -3.92 -3.93
C MET A 130 8.52 -4.88 -3.03
N GLY A 131 7.72 -4.31 -2.12
CA GLY A 131 6.78 -5.10 -1.33
C GLY A 131 5.56 -5.53 -2.16
N PRO A 132 4.90 -6.64 -1.79
CA PRO A 132 3.64 -7.04 -2.41
C PRO A 132 2.60 -5.90 -2.33
N GLY A 133 1.90 -5.64 -3.42
CA GLY A 133 0.89 -4.59 -3.47
C GLY A 133 1.44 -3.17 -3.56
N GLY A 134 2.71 -2.97 -3.86
CA GLY A 134 3.33 -1.65 -4.00
C GLY A 134 2.54 -0.73 -4.93
N LEU A 135 2.82 -0.76 -6.21
CA LEU A 135 2.10 0.06 -7.19
C LEU A 135 0.72 -0.51 -7.53
N SER A 136 0.58 -1.83 -7.61
CA SER A 136 -0.67 -2.49 -8.01
C SER A 136 -1.83 -2.24 -7.05
N SER A 137 -1.55 -2.04 -5.75
CA SER A 137 -2.59 -1.71 -4.78
C SER A 137 -3.29 -0.37 -5.08
N GLN A 138 -2.60 0.55 -5.76
CA GLN A 138 -3.16 1.82 -6.19
C GLN A 138 -4.08 1.69 -7.41
N LEU A 139 -3.95 0.59 -8.15
CA LEU A 139 -4.75 0.31 -9.33
C LEU A 139 -6.02 -0.47 -9.00
N ALA A 140 -6.09 -1.08 -7.81
CA ALA A 140 -7.21 -1.94 -7.42
C ALA A 140 -8.44 -1.12 -7.05
N ALA A 141 -9.42 -1.04 -7.94
CA ALA A 141 -10.71 -0.39 -7.69
C ALA A 141 -11.49 -1.01 -6.50
N THR A 142 -11.12 -2.22 -6.07
CA THR A 142 -11.67 -2.93 -4.91
C THR A 142 -10.94 -2.62 -3.60
N GLY A 143 -10.01 -1.69 -3.59
CA GLY A 143 -9.32 -1.20 -2.40
C GLY A 143 -10.25 -0.50 -1.40
N ALA A 144 -9.71 -0.21 -0.22
CA ALA A 144 -10.45 0.50 0.83
C ALA A 144 -10.85 1.90 0.38
N VAL A 145 -12.14 2.18 0.33
CA VAL A 145 -12.66 3.51 0.05
C VAL A 145 -13.78 3.86 1.02
N PHE A 146 -13.83 5.13 1.39
CA PHE A 146 -14.94 5.69 2.18
C PHE A 146 -15.34 7.06 1.66
N VAL A 147 -16.55 7.45 2.01
CA VAL A 147 -17.05 8.82 1.90
C VAL A 147 -17.67 9.23 3.22
N ARG A 148 -17.44 10.47 3.62
CA ARG A 148 -17.94 11.03 4.88
C ARG A 148 -19.03 12.04 4.62
N TYR A 149 -20.15 11.87 5.31
CA TYR A 149 -21.28 12.79 5.31
C TYR A 149 -21.62 13.25 6.74
N PRO A 150 -22.30 14.39 6.87
CA PRO A 150 -22.93 14.75 8.14
C PRO A 150 -23.95 13.69 8.54
N TRP A 151 -23.97 13.37 9.83
CA TRP A 151 -24.91 12.44 10.43
C TRP A 151 -25.50 13.03 11.71
N THR A 152 -26.79 12.79 11.91
CA THR A 152 -27.52 13.20 13.12
C THR A 152 -28.29 12.01 13.66
N ASP A 153 -27.91 11.54 14.84
CA ASP A 153 -28.64 10.49 15.55
C ASP A 153 -29.99 11.04 16.04
N THR A 154 -31.04 10.69 15.33
CA THR A 154 -32.40 11.23 15.58
C THR A 154 -33.17 10.41 16.58
N ASN A 155 -32.83 9.15 16.77
CA ASN A 155 -33.49 8.22 17.67
C ASN A 155 -32.72 7.94 18.97
N GLY A 156 -31.45 8.40 19.05
CA GLY A 156 -30.63 8.29 20.25
C GLY A 156 -30.02 6.88 20.46
N ASP A 157 -29.97 6.06 19.42
CA ASP A 157 -29.45 4.68 19.50
C ASP A 157 -27.96 4.57 19.21
N GLU A 158 -27.29 5.68 18.87
CA GLU A 158 -25.87 5.76 18.50
C GLU A 158 -25.51 4.91 17.28
N PHE A 159 -26.49 4.51 16.48
CA PHE A 159 -26.34 3.66 15.31
C PHE A 159 -26.72 4.43 14.02
N VAL A 160 -25.86 4.44 13.01
CA VAL A 160 -26.11 5.19 11.79
C VAL A 160 -27.11 4.46 10.90
N GLN A 161 -28.26 5.09 10.66
CA GLN A 161 -29.22 4.66 9.67
C GLN A 161 -29.15 5.53 8.40
N ALA A 162 -29.55 4.95 7.26
CA ALA A 162 -29.50 5.67 5.98
C ALA A 162 -30.34 6.96 5.97
N SER A 163 -31.44 6.98 6.73
CA SER A 163 -32.32 8.15 6.87
C SER A 163 -31.73 9.30 7.68
N GLU A 164 -30.66 9.03 8.45
CA GLU A 164 -30.03 9.97 9.36
C GLU A 164 -28.77 10.60 8.76
N VAL A 165 -28.25 10.04 7.67
CA VAL A 165 -27.09 10.57 6.94
C VAL A 165 -27.56 11.56 5.89
N ASN A 166 -27.09 12.79 5.98
CA ASN A 166 -27.46 13.83 5.02
C ASN A 166 -26.60 13.75 3.75
N THR A 167 -27.01 12.94 2.81
CA THR A 167 -26.37 12.81 1.49
C THR A 167 -26.79 13.88 0.49
N SER A 168 -27.72 14.79 0.85
CA SER A 168 -28.16 15.89 0.00
C SER A 168 -27.17 17.06 -0.02
N VAL A 169 -26.22 17.09 0.91
CA VAL A 169 -25.13 18.07 0.95
C VAL A 169 -23.84 17.47 0.36
N PRO A 170 -22.89 18.32 -0.04
CA PRO A 170 -21.58 17.82 -0.44
C PRO A 170 -20.92 16.98 0.68
N PHE A 171 -20.21 15.93 0.29
CA PHE A 171 -19.48 15.12 1.26
C PHE A 171 -18.39 15.95 1.96
N LEU A 172 -18.12 15.63 3.20
CA LEU A 172 -17.12 16.33 4.03
C LEU A 172 -15.69 15.85 3.70
N GLN A 173 -15.55 14.55 3.41
CA GLN A 173 -14.29 13.92 3.10
C GLN A 173 -14.51 12.66 2.27
N LYS A 174 -13.52 12.28 1.46
CA LYS A 174 -13.45 10.98 0.79
C LYS A 174 -12.05 10.42 0.87
N SER A 175 -11.91 9.10 0.75
CA SER A 175 -10.61 8.46 0.60
C SER A 175 -10.23 8.30 -0.87
N GLY A 176 -8.94 8.48 -1.13
CA GLY A 176 -8.27 8.06 -2.35
C GLY A 176 -9.02 8.34 -3.65
N ALA A 177 -9.12 7.31 -4.45
CA ALA A 177 -9.69 7.35 -5.79
C ALA A 177 -11.23 7.31 -5.83
N TYR A 178 -11.93 7.23 -4.68
CA TYR A 178 -13.41 7.20 -4.71
C TYR A 178 -14.00 8.43 -5.36
N ASP A 179 -14.84 8.23 -6.37
CA ASP A 179 -15.59 9.29 -7.04
C ASP A 179 -17.10 9.06 -6.84
N PRO A 180 -17.81 9.93 -6.09
CA PRO A 180 -19.25 9.80 -5.90
C PRO A 180 -20.07 9.90 -7.19
N ALA A 181 -19.53 10.56 -8.24
CA ALA A 181 -20.18 10.63 -9.55
C ALA A 181 -19.98 9.35 -10.38
N ASN A 182 -18.93 8.59 -10.07
CA ASN A 182 -18.64 7.28 -10.68
C ASN A 182 -18.19 6.29 -9.61
N PRO A 183 -19.10 5.82 -8.74
CA PRO A 183 -18.76 5.08 -7.52
C PRO A 183 -18.22 3.67 -7.77
N THR A 184 -18.16 3.20 -9.02
CA THR A 184 -17.58 1.93 -9.43
C THR A 184 -16.15 2.04 -9.98
N SER A 185 -15.63 3.26 -10.12
CA SER A 185 -14.27 3.52 -10.61
C SER A 185 -13.20 3.22 -9.58
#